data_4b2836d4adc6352d613521052d6bd620
#
_entry.id   4b2836d4adc6352d613521052d6bd620
#
_cell.length_a   1.000
_cell.length_b   1.000
_cell.length_c   1.000
_cell.angle_alpha   90.00
_cell.angle_beta   90.00
_cell.angle_gamma   90.00
#
_symmetry.space_group_name_H-M   'P 1'
#
loop_
_entity.id
_entity.type
_entity.pdbx_description
1 polymer ?
#
loop_
_entity_poly.entity_id
_entity_poly.type
_entity_poly.pdbx_seq_one_letter_code
_entity_poly.pdbx_strand_id
1 'polypeptide(L)'
;IRDSTWTLKKDINKSSAVGTARPGMMKLKDLDNSGDANGEKDKTIIGDANPLHTGGFNINARLYGFDLAANFTWSYGNDIYNANKIETTSTSKYLYRNMTSEMSAAKRWTNIDGNGNLVTDMNQLAQMNENTTMWSPYMSKFVFSDWAVEDGSYLRLSTLTLGYTLPVHLTKKVGINNLRFYVTGYNLFCITGYS
;
A
#
# COMPACT_ATOMS: atom_id res chain seq x y z
N ILE A 1 -17.67 10.48 -17.53
CA ILE A 1 -17.79 9.77 -18.80
C ILE A 1 -18.53 10.68 -19.78
N ARG A 2 -18.27 10.56 -21.07
CA ARG A 2 -18.84 11.43 -22.08
C ARG A 2 -20.09 10.83 -22.70
N ASP A 3 -20.97 11.67 -23.20
CA ASP A 3 -22.11 11.24 -24.01
C ASP A 3 -21.68 10.89 -25.46
N SER A 4 -22.64 10.50 -26.29
CA SER A 4 -22.42 10.17 -27.71
C SER A 4 -21.84 11.32 -28.56
N THR A 5 -21.92 12.55 -28.06
CA THR A 5 -21.35 13.74 -28.73
C THR A 5 -19.97 14.12 -28.17
N TRP A 6 -19.37 13.28 -27.32
CA TRP A 6 -18.10 13.53 -26.64
C TRP A 6 -18.12 14.71 -25.67
N THR A 7 -19.27 15.17 -25.24
CA THR A 7 -19.41 16.11 -24.15
C THR A 7 -19.37 15.39 -22.80
N LEU A 8 -18.88 16.05 -21.77
CA LEU A 8 -18.96 15.50 -20.41
C LEU A 8 -20.44 15.41 -20.00
N LYS A 9 -20.82 14.27 -19.41
CA LYS A 9 -22.13 14.18 -18.78
C LYS A 9 -22.27 15.26 -17.71
N LYS A 10 -23.47 15.79 -17.56
CA LYS A 10 -23.77 16.93 -16.70
C LYS A 10 -23.44 16.68 -15.20
N ASP A 11 -23.42 15.42 -14.81
CA ASP A 11 -23.12 14.93 -13.46
C ASP A 11 -21.64 14.58 -13.22
N ILE A 12 -20.78 14.80 -14.21
CA ILE A 12 -19.36 14.52 -14.10
C ILE A 12 -18.57 15.82 -14.20
N ASN A 13 -17.94 16.16 -13.09
CA ASN A 13 -17.09 17.34 -13.00
C ASN A 13 -15.86 17.21 -13.90
N LYS A 14 -15.37 18.32 -14.39
CA LYS A 14 -14.06 18.38 -15.04
C LYS A 14 -12.98 17.97 -14.04
N SER A 15 -11.84 17.59 -14.51
CA SER A 15 -10.70 17.22 -13.67
C SER A 15 -9.42 17.78 -14.28
N SER A 16 -9.28 19.10 -14.23
CA SER A 16 -8.14 19.82 -14.81
C SER A 16 -6.81 19.43 -14.16
N ALA A 17 -6.84 18.96 -12.92
CA ALA A 17 -5.65 18.45 -12.23
C ALA A 17 -5.00 17.26 -12.96
N VAL A 18 -5.80 16.36 -13.55
CA VAL A 18 -5.32 15.22 -14.36
C VAL A 18 -5.32 15.50 -15.87
N GLY A 19 -5.75 16.69 -16.29
CA GLY A 19 -5.84 17.12 -17.69
C GLY A 19 -7.22 16.92 -18.29
N THR A 20 -7.32 16.79 -19.62
CA THR A 20 -8.61 16.60 -20.28
C THR A 20 -9.26 15.30 -19.85
N ALA A 21 -10.45 15.38 -19.28
CA ALA A 21 -11.19 14.21 -18.84
C ALA A 21 -11.47 13.25 -20.01
N ARG A 22 -11.11 11.98 -19.82
CA ARG A 22 -11.30 10.89 -20.80
C ARG A 22 -11.74 9.63 -20.06
N PRO A 23 -12.49 8.72 -20.71
CA PRO A 23 -12.74 7.40 -20.15
C PRO A 23 -11.41 6.70 -19.76
N GLY A 24 -11.40 6.05 -18.61
CA GLY A 24 -10.22 5.36 -18.10
C GLY A 24 -9.21 6.24 -17.37
N MET A 25 -9.52 7.49 -17.10
CA MET A 25 -8.68 8.36 -16.25
C MET A 25 -9.14 8.30 -14.78
N MET A 26 -8.22 8.66 -13.88
CA MET A 26 -8.50 8.88 -12.47
C MET A 26 -9.57 9.97 -12.31
N LYS A 27 -10.59 9.71 -11.50
CA LYS A 27 -11.63 10.67 -11.12
C LYS A 27 -11.28 11.27 -9.76
N LEU A 28 -11.08 12.57 -9.72
CA LEU A 28 -10.88 13.31 -8.48
C LEU A 28 -12.21 13.89 -7.97
N LYS A 29 -12.27 14.11 -6.67
CA LYS A 29 -13.41 14.75 -6.01
C LYS A 29 -13.28 16.27 -6.16
N ASP A 30 -14.37 16.90 -6.57
CA ASP A 30 -14.55 18.34 -6.53
C ASP A 30 -15.06 18.72 -5.12
N LEU A 31 -14.23 19.40 -4.35
CA LEU A 31 -14.51 19.72 -2.95
C LEU A 31 -15.23 21.06 -2.79
N ASP A 32 -14.96 22.02 -3.69
CA ASP A 32 -15.58 23.36 -3.66
C ASP A 32 -16.87 23.44 -4.50
N ASN A 33 -17.25 22.34 -5.17
CA ASN A 33 -18.41 22.24 -6.05
C ASN A 33 -18.38 23.26 -7.21
N SER A 34 -17.19 23.59 -7.68
CA SER A 34 -16.99 24.50 -8.83
C SER A 34 -17.31 23.87 -10.19
N GLY A 35 -17.44 22.54 -10.23
CA GLY A 35 -17.59 21.74 -11.45
C GLY A 35 -16.25 21.37 -12.11
N ASP A 36 -15.13 21.66 -11.46
CA ASP A 36 -13.79 21.27 -11.92
C ASP A 36 -12.89 20.89 -10.75
N ALA A 37 -12.55 19.63 -10.61
CA ALA A 37 -11.56 19.19 -9.64
C ALA A 37 -10.16 19.67 -10.06
N ASN A 38 -9.71 20.75 -9.47
CA ASN A 38 -8.43 21.39 -9.78
C ASN A 38 -7.41 21.24 -8.65
N GLY A 39 -6.13 21.35 -9.00
CA GLY A 39 -5.03 21.10 -8.07
C GLY A 39 -4.77 22.22 -7.06
N GLU A 40 -5.55 23.30 -7.03
CA GLU A 40 -5.36 24.41 -6.11
C GLU A 40 -6.47 24.52 -5.06
N LYS A 41 -7.72 24.45 -5.50
CA LYS A 41 -8.88 24.63 -4.64
C LYS A 41 -9.39 23.33 -4.01
N ASP A 42 -9.13 22.21 -4.65
CA ASP A 42 -9.59 20.90 -4.20
C ASP A 42 -8.52 20.13 -3.42
N LYS A 43 -7.64 20.85 -2.73
CA LYS A 43 -6.68 20.28 -1.79
C LYS A 43 -7.29 20.14 -0.42
N THR A 44 -7.05 18.99 0.21
CA THR A 44 -7.42 18.74 1.60
C THR A 44 -6.34 17.92 2.29
N ILE A 45 -6.40 17.83 3.61
CA ILE A 45 -5.53 16.91 4.37
C ILE A 45 -6.00 15.49 4.05
N ILE A 46 -5.10 14.66 3.54
CA ILE A 46 -5.38 13.28 3.12
C ILE A 46 -4.71 12.24 4.01
N GLY A 47 -3.95 12.66 5.01
CA GLY A 47 -3.30 11.79 5.98
C GLY A 47 -2.36 12.56 6.91
N ASP A 48 -1.91 11.89 7.96
CA ASP A 48 -0.92 12.40 8.90
C ASP A 48 0.22 11.38 9.06
N ALA A 49 1.43 11.79 8.73
CA ALA A 49 2.62 10.95 8.88
C ALA A 49 3.06 10.77 10.33
N ASN A 50 2.52 11.59 11.26
CA ASN A 50 2.86 11.48 12.67
C ASN A 50 2.02 10.39 13.34
N PRO A 51 2.64 9.45 14.05
CA PRO A 51 1.88 8.44 14.77
C PRO A 51 1.13 9.05 15.96
N LEU A 52 -0.05 8.54 16.22
CA LEU A 52 -0.82 8.86 17.43
C LEU A 52 -0.07 8.39 18.69
N HIS A 53 0.54 7.23 18.61
CA HIS A 53 1.45 6.73 19.65
C HIS A 53 2.45 5.71 19.13
N THR A 54 3.61 5.67 19.77
CA THR A 54 4.66 4.69 19.55
C THR A 54 5.08 4.09 20.88
N GLY A 55 5.65 2.90 20.85
CA GLY A 55 6.14 2.29 22.07
C GLY A 55 6.83 0.95 21.84
N GLY A 56 7.15 0.31 22.95
CA GLY A 56 7.72 -1.02 22.98
C GLY A 56 7.45 -1.71 24.30
N PHE A 57 7.45 -3.03 24.27
CA PHE A 57 7.39 -3.87 25.46
C PHE A 57 8.32 -5.07 25.34
N ASN A 58 8.74 -5.58 26.49
CA ASN A 58 9.66 -6.71 26.58
C ASN A 58 8.98 -7.83 27.35
N ILE A 59 9.12 -9.05 26.86
CA ILE A 59 8.75 -10.27 27.57
C ILE A 59 10.04 -11.01 27.90
N ASN A 60 10.26 -11.26 29.20
CA ASN A 60 11.39 -12.05 29.68
C ASN A 60 10.86 -13.21 30.53
N ALA A 61 11.29 -14.40 30.22
CA ALA A 61 10.94 -15.61 30.98
C ALA A 61 12.18 -16.46 31.23
N ARG A 62 12.24 -17.10 32.42
CA ARG A 62 13.28 -18.06 32.77
C ARG A 62 12.65 -19.25 33.42
N LEU A 63 13.01 -20.47 32.97
CA LEU A 63 12.49 -21.70 33.52
C LEU A 63 13.48 -22.84 33.25
N TYR A 64 13.88 -23.55 34.29
CA TYR A 64 14.72 -24.75 34.23
C TYR A 64 16.00 -24.59 33.35
N GLY A 65 16.65 -23.45 33.46
CA GLY A 65 17.86 -23.14 32.66
C GLY A 65 17.60 -22.54 31.28
N PHE A 66 16.36 -22.58 30.82
CA PHE A 66 15.96 -21.83 29.61
C PHE A 66 15.69 -20.38 29.96
N ASP A 67 16.07 -19.50 29.05
CA ASP A 67 15.71 -18.08 29.07
C ASP A 67 15.18 -17.63 27.70
N LEU A 68 14.13 -16.83 27.76
CA LEU A 68 13.47 -16.19 26.63
C LEU A 68 13.52 -14.70 26.85
N ALA A 69 13.92 -13.93 25.85
CA ALA A 69 13.75 -12.49 25.79
C ALA A 69 13.15 -12.10 24.44
N ALA A 70 11.99 -11.45 24.45
CA ALA A 70 11.31 -10.97 23.26
C ALA A 70 11.05 -9.47 23.39
N ASN A 71 11.50 -8.69 22.40
CA ASN A 71 11.32 -7.26 22.35
C ASN A 71 10.38 -6.91 21.20
N PHE A 72 9.32 -6.19 21.52
CA PHE A 72 8.33 -5.70 20.57
C PHE A 72 8.39 -4.19 20.48
N THR A 73 8.18 -3.68 19.27
CA THR A 73 8.01 -2.26 18.99
C THR A 73 6.78 -2.04 18.14
N TRP A 74 6.09 -0.93 18.34
CA TRP A 74 4.93 -0.56 17.52
C TRP A 74 4.90 0.92 17.22
N SER A 75 4.23 1.24 16.12
CA SER A 75 3.74 2.57 15.77
C SER A 75 2.27 2.44 15.38
N TYR A 76 1.44 3.39 15.75
CA TYR A 76 0.02 3.36 15.47
C TYR A 76 -0.50 4.72 15.04
N GLY A 77 -1.33 4.72 13.99
CA GLY A 77 -2.08 5.88 13.51
C GLY A 77 -1.26 6.84 12.66
N ASN A 78 -0.13 6.40 12.11
CA ASN A 78 0.61 7.15 11.10
C ASN A 78 0.24 6.67 9.70
N ASP A 79 0.13 7.61 8.76
CA ASP A 79 -0.08 7.33 7.35
C ASP A 79 1.23 7.33 6.58
N ILE A 80 1.31 6.50 5.54
CA ILE A 80 2.45 6.41 4.63
C ILE A 80 1.97 6.67 3.20
N TYR A 81 2.67 7.55 2.49
CA TYR A 81 2.46 7.73 1.06
C TYR A 81 3.21 6.66 0.26
N ASN A 82 2.45 5.74 -0.36
CA ASN A 82 3.00 4.66 -1.16
C ASN A 82 3.23 5.08 -2.62
N ALA A 83 4.38 5.69 -2.91
CA ALA A 83 4.75 6.08 -4.27
C ALA A 83 4.87 4.88 -5.23
N ASN A 84 5.28 3.71 -4.73
CA ASN A 84 5.39 2.49 -5.55
C ASN A 84 4.02 2.03 -6.05
N LYS A 85 2.97 2.19 -5.23
CA LYS A 85 1.59 1.88 -5.63
C LYS A 85 1.20 2.64 -6.89
N ILE A 86 1.56 3.93 -6.99
CA ILE A 86 1.32 4.74 -8.18
C ILE A 86 2.17 4.27 -9.36
N GLU A 87 3.46 4.10 -9.16
CA GLU A 87 4.37 3.72 -10.25
C GLU A 87 4.02 2.36 -10.87
N THR A 88 3.53 1.42 -10.07
CA THR A 88 3.17 0.07 -10.52
C THR A 88 1.77 -0.02 -11.16
N THR A 89 1.04 1.09 -11.25
CA THR A 89 -0.25 1.15 -11.96
C THR A 89 -0.17 1.70 -13.38
N SER A 90 1.01 2.13 -13.83
CA SER A 90 1.18 2.73 -15.15
C SER A 90 2.34 2.11 -15.92
N THR A 91 2.13 1.91 -17.22
CA THR A 91 3.16 1.52 -18.19
C THR A 91 3.65 2.70 -19.01
N SER A 92 3.13 3.91 -18.78
CA SER A 92 3.46 5.08 -19.62
C SER A 92 4.94 5.47 -19.58
N LYS A 93 5.60 5.29 -18.43
CA LYS A 93 7.00 5.60 -18.23
C LYS A 93 7.93 4.39 -18.40
N TYR A 94 7.45 3.20 -18.00
CA TYR A 94 8.25 1.97 -18.00
C TYR A 94 7.45 0.80 -18.56
N LEU A 95 7.52 0.57 -19.86
CA LEU A 95 6.75 -0.45 -20.59
C LEU A 95 7.00 -1.89 -20.13
N TYR A 96 8.17 -2.16 -19.57
CA TYR A 96 8.61 -3.53 -19.20
C TYR A 96 8.48 -3.83 -17.69
N ARG A 97 7.90 -2.92 -16.91
CA ARG A 97 7.70 -3.11 -15.48
C ARG A 97 6.43 -3.91 -15.22
N ASN A 98 6.48 -4.82 -14.26
CA ASN A 98 5.29 -5.49 -13.77
C ASN A 98 4.36 -4.48 -13.08
N MET A 99 3.07 -4.66 -13.27
CA MET A 99 2.03 -3.90 -12.60
C MET A 99 1.54 -4.64 -11.34
N THR A 100 0.94 -3.89 -10.41
CA THR A 100 0.26 -4.49 -9.25
C THR A 100 -0.91 -5.38 -9.68
N SER A 101 -1.32 -6.31 -8.82
CA SER A 101 -2.47 -7.19 -9.06
C SER A 101 -3.80 -6.44 -9.19
N GLU A 102 -3.89 -5.22 -8.66
CA GLU A 102 -5.03 -4.33 -8.85
C GLU A 102 -5.23 -3.94 -10.32
N MET A 103 -4.14 -3.88 -11.10
CA MET A 103 -4.16 -3.61 -12.53
C MET A 103 -4.39 -4.86 -13.40
N SER A 104 -4.92 -5.93 -12.83
CA SER A 104 -5.29 -7.12 -13.61
C SER A 104 -6.30 -6.79 -14.72
N ALA A 105 -6.34 -7.60 -15.77
CA ALA A 105 -7.22 -7.40 -16.92
C ALA A 105 -8.71 -7.29 -16.54
N ALA A 106 -9.12 -7.94 -15.44
CA ALA A 106 -10.50 -7.91 -14.94
C ALA A 106 -10.84 -6.61 -14.18
N LYS A 107 -9.84 -5.88 -13.67
CA LYS A 107 -10.06 -4.71 -12.81
C LYS A 107 -9.75 -3.39 -13.50
N ARG A 108 -8.83 -3.39 -14.45
CA ARG A 108 -8.39 -2.17 -15.14
C ARG A 108 -9.31 -1.81 -16.28
N TRP A 109 -9.47 -0.52 -16.50
CA TRP A 109 -10.15 -0.01 -17.69
C TRP A 109 -9.41 -0.37 -18.97
N THR A 110 -10.16 -0.78 -20.01
CA THR A 110 -9.62 -1.10 -21.34
C THR A 110 -10.54 -0.60 -22.46
N ASN A 111 -9.92 -0.27 -23.58
CA ASN A 111 -10.62 0.01 -24.84
C ASN A 111 -10.31 -1.03 -25.92
N ILE A 112 -9.75 -2.15 -25.52
CA ILE A 112 -9.47 -3.29 -26.42
C ILE A 112 -10.44 -4.42 -26.07
N ASP A 113 -11.12 -4.94 -27.07
CA ASP A 113 -12.05 -6.08 -26.92
C ASP A 113 -11.31 -7.42 -26.75
N GLY A 114 -12.07 -8.49 -26.50
CA GLY A 114 -11.52 -9.84 -26.33
C GLY A 114 -10.80 -10.40 -27.58
N ASN A 115 -10.99 -9.77 -28.74
CA ASN A 115 -10.36 -10.14 -30.02
C ASN A 115 -9.13 -9.26 -30.33
N GLY A 116 -8.81 -8.31 -29.46
CA GLY A 116 -7.67 -7.39 -29.66
C GLY A 116 -8.01 -6.14 -30.51
N ASN A 117 -9.29 -5.88 -30.81
CA ASN A 117 -9.69 -4.72 -31.60
C ASN A 117 -9.94 -3.51 -30.71
N LEU A 118 -9.62 -2.32 -31.27
CA LEU A 118 -9.91 -1.05 -30.62
C LEU A 118 -11.42 -0.76 -30.68
N VAL A 119 -12.03 -0.59 -29.52
CA VAL A 119 -13.43 -0.19 -29.37
C VAL A 119 -13.53 1.31 -29.20
N THR A 120 -14.34 1.95 -30.06
CA THR A 120 -14.58 3.40 -30.03
C THR A 120 -16.02 3.76 -29.70
N ASP A 121 -16.95 2.79 -29.80
CA ASP A 121 -18.34 2.99 -29.42
C ASP A 121 -18.47 3.15 -27.89
N MET A 122 -19.12 4.24 -27.47
CA MET A 122 -19.19 4.62 -26.06
C MET A 122 -20.08 3.70 -25.23
N ASN A 123 -21.13 3.12 -25.83
CA ASN A 123 -22.01 2.20 -25.12
C ASN A 123 -21.30 0.86 -24.90
N GLN A 124 -20.59 0.40 -25.92
CA GLN A 124 -19.77 -0.81 -25.81
C GLN A 124 -18.63 -0.62 -24.79
N LEU A 125 -17.93 0.52 -24.81
CA LEU A 125 -16.91 0.85 -23.80
C LEU A 125 -17.49 0.88 -22.39
N ALA A 126 -18.67 1.46 -22.18
CA ALA A 126 -19.33 1.50 -20.89
C ALA A 126 -19.65 0.09 -20.39
N GLN A 127 -20.19 -0.75 -21.28
CA GLN A 127 -20.55 -2.14 -20.95
C GLN A 127 -19.30 -2.99 -20.62
N MET A 128 -18.25 -2.88 -21.42
CA MET A 128 -16.98 -3.60 -21.18
C MET A 128 -16.33 -3.23 -19.87
N ASN A 129 -16.50 -1.99 -19.43
CA ASN A 129 -15.83 -1.44 -18.25
C ASN A 129 -16.76 -1.24 -17.04
N GLU A 130 -17.95 -1.86 -17.04
CA GLU A 130 -18.95 -1.69 -15.98
C GLU A 130 -18.41 -2.06 -14.59
N ASN A 131 -17.62 -3.12 -14.52
CA ASN A 131 -17.05 -3.66 -13.28
C ASN A 131 -15.61 -3.28 -13.04
N THR A 132 -15.04 -2.34 -13.81
CA THR A 132 -13.67 -1.92 -13.61
C THR A 132 -13.54 -0.96 -12.44
N THR A 133 -12.52 -1.16 -11.62
CA THR A 133 -12.22 -0.36 -10.42
C THR A 133 -10.96 0.48 -10.57
N MET A 134 -10.16 0.19 -11.60
CA MET A 134 -8.89 0.87 -11.84
C MET A 134 -8.89 1.59 -13.19
N TRP A 135 -8.08 2.61 -13.28
CA TRP A 135 -7.87 3.39 -14.50
C TRP A 135 -7.10 2.62 -15.58
N SER A 136 -6.95 3.26 -16.73
CA SER A 136 -6.13 2.73 -17.82
C SER A 136 -4.63 2.71 -17.45
N PRO A 137 -3.90 1.64 -17.73
CA PRO A 137 -2.45 1.55 -17.49
C PRO A 137 -1.65 2.56 -18.34
N TYR A 138 -2.26 3.16 -19.36
CA TYR A 138 -1.65 4.19 -20.20
C TYR A 138 -1.90 5.61 -19.72
N MET A 139 -2.47 5.78 -18.53
CA MET A 139 -2.61 7.10 -17.93
C MET A 139 -1.22 7.65 -17.59
N SER A 140 -0.90 8.82 -18.16
CA SER A 140 0.44 9.42 -18.05
C SER A 140 0.56 10.48 -16.95
N LYS A 141 -0.55 10.96 -16.42
CA LYS A 141 -0.58 12.00 -15.40
C LYS A 141 -1.31 11.51 -14.15
N PHE A 142 -0.59 11.52 -13.04
CA PHE A 142 -1.08 11.16 -11.72
C PHE A 142 -1.12 12.39 -10.83
N VAL A 143 -2.05 12.41 -9.90
CA VAL A 143 -2.17 13.44 -8.88
C VAL A 143 -1.90 12.81 -7.53
N PHE A 144 -1.22 13.53 -6.67
CA PHE A 144 -1.06 13.17 -5.28
C PHE A 144 -2.44 13.16 -4.62
N SER A 145 -2.91 11.98 -4.22
CA SER A 145 -4.27 11.77 -3.71
C SER A 145 -4.27 10.75 -2.57
N ASP A 146 -5.37 10.68 -1.87
CA ASP A 146 -5.62 9.71 -0.79
C ASP A 146 -5.51 8.25 -1.23
N TRP A 147 -5.71 7.95 -2.51
CA TRP A 147 -5.59 6.59 -3.04
C TRP A 147 -4.22 5.94 -2.77
N ALA A 148 -3.15 6.74 -2.71
CA ALA A 148 -1.80 6.25 -2.45
C ALA A 148 -1.37 6.41 -0.97
N VAL A 149 -2.28 6.89 -0.12
CA VAL A 149 -2.05 6.99 1.32
C VAL A 149 -2.55 5.70 1.97
N GLU A 150 -1.70 5.06 2.76
CA GLU A 150 -1.97 3.78 3.42
C GLU A 150 -1.65 3.88 4.91
N ASP A 151 -2.35 3.06 5.71
CA ASP A 151 -2.06 2.95 7.14
C ASP A 151 -0.65 2.37 7.35
N GLY A 152 0.22 3.15 7.97
CA GLY A 152 1.58 2.79 8.32
C GLY A 152 1.73 2.16 9.70
N SER A 153 0.64 1.85 10.37
CA SER A 153 0.67 1.20 11.68
C SER A 153 1.33 -0.17 11.61
N TYR A 154 2.12 -0.49 12.63
CA TYR A 154 2.76 -1.80 12.72
C TYR A 154 3.00 -2.27 14.14
N LEU A 155 3.08 -3.58 14.32
CA LEU A 155 3.64 -4.26 15.48
C LEU A 155 4.76 -5.20 15.01
N ARG A 156 5.97 -5.01 15.52
CA ARG A 156 7.16 -5.76 15.11
C ARG A 156 7.78 -6.50 16.27
N LEU A 157 8.13 -7.77 16.07
CA LEU A 157 9.04 -8.50 16.94
C LEU A 157 10.48 -8.16 16.53
N SER A 158 11.06 -7.17 17.22
CA SER A 158 12.36 -6.60 16.87
C SER A 158 13.51 -7.56 17.20
N THR A 159 13.42 -8.25 18.34
CA THR A 159 14.44 -9.21 18.78
C THR A 159 13.80 -10.33 19.55
N LEU A 160 14.21 -11.55 19.24
CA LEU A 160 13.86 -12.75 20.03
C LEU A 160 15.16 -13.49 20.34
N THR A 161 15.43 -13.69 21.63
CA THR A 161 16.57 -14.48 22.12
C THR A 161 16.04 -15.67 22.89
N LEU A 162 16.51 -16.84 22.53
CA LEU A 162 16.34 -18.08 23.27
C LEU A 162 17.70 -18.54 23.79
N GLY A 163 17.82 -18.74 25.07
CA GLY A 163 19.04 -19.20 25.71
C GLY A 163 18.80 -20.45 26.56
N TYR A 164 19.85 -21.22 26.73
CA TYR A 164 19.89 -22.33 27.67
C TYR A 164 21.19 -22.35 28.44
N THR A 165 21.10 -22.29 29.76
CA THR A 165 22.25 -22.39 30.66
C THR A 165 22.33 -23.83 31.21
N LEU A 166 23.45 -24.48 30.94
CA LEU A 166 23.66 -25.82 31.42
C LEU A 166 23.74 -25.86 32.95
N PRO A 167 23.21 -26.93 33.59
CA PRO A 167 23.35 -27.16 35.03
C PRO A 167 24.81 -27.25 35.44
N VAL A 168 25.15 -26.53 36.51
CA VAL A 168 26.55 -26.40 37.00
C VAL A 168 27.17 -27.77 37.32
N HIS A 169 26.38 -28.75 37.77
CA HIS A 169 26.90 -30.11 38.09
C HIS A 169 27.49 -30.83 36.85
N LEU A 170 27.03 -30.48 35.64
CA LEU A 170 27.59 -31.03 34.40
C LEU A 170 28.86 -30.26 33.95
N THR A 171 28.84 -28.94 34.06
CA THR A 171 29.91 -28.07 33.54
C THR A 171 31.14 -28.08 34.46
N LYS A 172 30.96 -28.25 35.78
CA LYS A 172 32.08 -28.38 36.72
C LYS A 172 32.99 -29.57 36.44
N LYS A 173 32.47 -30.65 35.84
CA LYS A 173 33.29 -31.82 35.47
C LYS A 173 34.41 -31.48 34.47
N VAL A 174 34.21 -30.43 33.72
CA VAL A 174 35.18 -29.92 32.69
C VAL A 174 35.79 -28.58 33.11
N GLY A 175 35.65 -28.18 34.38
CA GLY A 175 36.24 -26.94 34.90
C GLY A 175 35.49 -25.66 34.52
N ILE A 176 34.28 -25.75 33.99
CA ILE A 176 33.50 -24.59 33.54
C ILE A 176 32.46 -24.25 34.61
N ASN A 177 32.45 -23.03 35.09
CA ASN A 177 31.51 -22.58 36.13
C ASN A 177 30.14 -22.18 35.58
N ASN A 178 30.10 -21.69 34.34
CA ASN A 178 28.86 -21.27 33.66
C ASN A 178 29.01 -21.46 32.16
N LEU A 179 28.09 -22.17 31.52
CA LEU A 179 28.03 -22.36 30.10
C LEU A 179 26.60 -22.12 29.59
N ARG A 180 26.41 -21.10 28.83
CA ARG A 180 25.13 -20.72 28.23
C ARG A 180 25.25 -20.72 26.71
N PHE A 181 24.33 -21.38 26.04
CA PHE A 181 24.11 -21.29 24.61
C PHE A 181 22.90 -20.40 24.36
N TYR A 182 22.95 -19.60 23.32
CA TYR A 182 21.79 -18.80 22.90
C TYR A 182 21.74 -18.61 21.40
N VAL A 183 20.54 -18.36 20.91
CA VAL A 183 20.27 -17.94 19.52
C VAL A 183 19.44 -16.67 19.57
N THR A 184 19.77 -15.72 18.72
CA THR A 184 19.04 -14.45 18.61
C THR A 184 18.60 -14.26 17.17
N GLY A 185 17.31 -13.98 16.99
CA GLY A 185 16.72 -13.56 15.71
C GLY A 185 16.31 -12.09 15.79
N TYR A 186 16.49 -11.38 14.67
CA TYR A 186 16.11 -9.98 14.53
C TYR A 186 15.03 -9.83 13.49
N ASN A 187 14.06 -8.93 13.75
CA ASN A 187 12.98 -8.59 12.81
C ASN A 187 12.24 -9.83 12.26
N LEU A 188 11.90 -10.78 13.13
CA LEU A 188 11.36 -12.08 12.73
C LEU A 188 9.98 -11.96 12.09
N PHE A 189 9.17 -11.01 12.53
CA PHE A 189 7.90 -10.68 11.87
C PHE A 189 7.49 -9.22 12.13
N CYS A 190 6.65 -8.73 11.24
CA CYS A 190 5.99 -7.44 11.36
C CYS A 190 4.52 -7.63 10.94
N ILE A 191 3.61 -7.23 11.81
CA ILE A 191 2.17 -7.16 11.50
C ILE A 191 1.90 -5.72 11.09
N THR A 192 1.41 -5.51 9.88
CA THR A 192 1.10 -4.19 9.32
C THR A 192 0.01 -4.32 8.27
N GLY A 193 -0.78 -3.27 8.08
CA GLY A 193 -1.70 -3.13 6.96
C GLY A 193 -1.05 -2.59 5.68
N TYR A 194 0.18 -2.12 5.77
CA TYR A 194 0.92 -1.60 4.63
C TYR A 194 1.32 -2.73 3.67
N SER A 195 1.01 -2.57 2.38
CA SER A 195 1.20 -3.58 1.32
C SER A 195 2.32 -3.21 0.34
#